data_395fad8424661ac38164890027a12955
#
_entry.id   395fad8424661ac38164890027a12955
#
_cell.length_a   1.000
_cell.length_b   1.000
_cell.length_c   1.000
_cell.angle_alpha   90.00
_cell.angle_beta   90.00
_cell.angle_gamma   90.00
#
_symmetry.space_group_name_H-M   'P 1'
#
loop_
_entity.id
_entity.type
_entity.pdbx_description
1 polymer ?
#
loop_
_entity_poly.entity_id
_entity_poly.type
_entity_poly.pdbx_seq_one_letter_code
_entity_poly.pdbx_strand_id
1 'polypeptide(L)'
;MELYLHLVRKVLAVMVSIGQVEYRMHGNFVGIYRDGILFVKVQEEEIYLLNDQGKFVKVDNKEQDIHDKLKNAYNLPLIVT
;
A
#
# COMPACT_ATOMS: atom_id res chain seq x y z
N MET A 1 -7.75 -11.46 -12.13
CA MET A 1 -8.29 -11.56 -10.79
C MET A 1 -7.31 -12.17 -9.83
N GLU A 2 -6.78 -13.33 -10.14
CA GLU A 2 -5.86 -13.97 -9.20
C GLU A 2 -4.55 -13.23 -9.06
N LEU A 3 -4.07 -12.59 -10.13
CA LEU A 3 -2.87 -11.76 -10.06
C LEU A 3 -3.06 -10.60 -9.10
N TYR A 4 -4.23 -10.04 -9.12
CA TYR A 4 -4.60 -8.96 -8.24
C TYR A 4 -4.53 -9.39 -6.78
N LEU A 5 -5.12 -10.55 -6.46
CA LEU A 5 -5.07 -11.08 -5.10
C LEU A 5 -3.65 -11.46 -4.70
N HIS A 6 -2.86 -11.93 -5.64
CA HIS A 6 -1.47 -12.27 -5.38
C HIS A 6 -0.67 -11.03 -4.95
N LEU A 7 -0.88 -9.91 -5.63
CA LEU A 7 -0.23 -8.66 -5.26
C LEU A 7 -0.67 -8.19 -3.87
N VAL A 8 -1.97 -8.29 -3.57
CA VAL A 8 -2.47 -7.91 -2.26
C VAL A 8 -1.80 -8.74 -1.17
N ARG A 9 -1.70 -10.04 -1.37
CA ARG A 9 -1.04 -10.92 -0.40
C ARG A 9 0.42 -10.58 -0.22
N LYS A 10 1.10 -10.26 -1.32
CA LYS A 10 2.50 -9.87 -1.27
C LYS A 10 2.69 -8.61 -0.46
N VAL A 11 1.87 -7.61 -0.70
CA VAL A 11 1.94 -6.35 0.04
C VAL A 11 1.64 -6.56 1.51
N LEU A 12 0.60 -7.33 1.82
CA LEU A 12 0.24 -7.58 3.20
C LEU A 12 1.32 -8.36 3.93
N ALA A 13 1.96 -9.32 3.25
CA ALA A 13 3.05 -10.08 3.84
C ALA A 13 4.23 -9.18 4.21
N VAL A 14 4.53 -8.20 3.37
CA VAL A 14 5.57 -7.23 3.68
C VAL A 14 5.14 -6.33 4.85
N MET A 15 3.89 -5.90 4.85
CA MET A 15 3.39 -4.98 5.88
C MET A 15 3.38 -5.61 7.26
N VAL A 16 3.24 -6.91 7.36
CA VAL A 16 3.26 -7.59 8.65
C VAL A 16 4.54 -7.28 9.43
N SER A 17 5.66 -7.15 8.74
CA SER A 17 6.95 -6.86 9.37
C SER A 17 7.16 -5.37 9.63
N ILE A 18 6.33 -4.52 9.06
CA ILE A 18 6.48 -3.07 9.19
C ILE A 18 5.60 -2.50 10.29
N GLY A 19 4.34 -2.89 10.32
CA GLY A 19 3.42 -2.37 11.31
C GLY A 19 1.99 -2.82 11.08
N GLN A 20 1.08 -2.32 11.90
CA GLN A 20 -0.33 -2.69 11.81
C GLN A 20 -1.02 -1.91 10.72
N VAL A 21 -1.76 -2.63 9.89
CA VAL A 21 -2.56 -2.02 8.83
C VAL A 21 -3.88 -2.75 8.73
N GLU A 22 -4.85 -2.09 8.14
CA GLU A 22 -6.12 -2.70 7.76
C GLU A 22 -6.23 -2.67 6.26
N TYR A 23 -7.00 -3.59 5.70
CA TYR A 23 -7.27 -3.53 4.27
C TYR A 23 -8.76 -3.61 4.03
N ARG A 24 -9.21 -3.01 2.95
CA ARG A 24 -10.61 -3.04 2.53
C ARG A 24 -10.69 -3.24 1.03
N MET A 25 -11.63 -4.06 0.62
CA MET A 25 -11.87 -4.29 -0.79
C MET A 25 -12.89 -3.27 -1.30
N HIS A 26 -12.49 -2.50 -2.28
CA HIS A 26 -13.37 -1.59 -3.00
C HIS A 26 -13.72 -2.22 -4.35
N GLY A 27 -14.56 -1.59 -5.11
CA GLY A 27 -15.03 -2.20 -6.34
C GLY A 27 -13.93 -2.59 -7.31
N ASN A 28 -12.95 -1.73 -7.51
CA ASN A 28 -11.90 -1.93 -8.50
C ASN A 28 -10.49 -1.86 -7.93
N PHE A 29 -10.35 -1.80 -6.61
CA PHE A 29 -9.03 -1.81 -6.00
C PHE A 29 -9.14 -2.29 -4.55
N VAL A 30 -7.99 -2.64 -3.97
CA VAL A 30 -7.89 -2.94 -2.54
C VAL A 30 -7.12 -1.80 -1.91
N GLY A 31 -7.68 -1.21 -0.87
CA GLY A 31 -7.03 -0.15 -0.13
C GLY A 31 -6.41 -0.69 1.15
N ILE A 32 -5.22 -0.22 1.48
CA ILE A 32 -4.55 -0.55 2.73
C ILE A 32 -4.45 0.73 3.53
N TYR A 33 -4.86 0.66 4.79
CA TYR A 33 -5.04 1.83 5.64
C TYR A 33 -4.16 1.74 6.86
N ARG A 34 -3.62 2.87 7.24
CA ARG A 34 -2.93 3.04 8.51
C ARG A 34 -3.68 4.11 9.29
N ASP A 35 -4.17 3.76 10.49
CA ASP A 35 -4.90 4.69 11.34
C ASP A 35 -6.08 5.35 10.62
N GLY A 36 -6.75 4.57 9.78
CA GLY A 36 -7.90 5.06 9.04
C GLY A 36 -7.57 5.83 7.78
N ILE A 37 -6.30 5.99 7.46
CA ILE A 37 -5.89 6.75 6.28
C ILE A 37 -5.38 5.81 5.21
N LEU A 38 -5.94 5.93 4.01
CA LEU A 38 -5.55 5.12 2.87
C LEU A 38 -4.15 5.54 2.42
N PHE A 39 -3.20 4.62 2.44
CA PHE A 39 -1.84 4.92 2.00
C PHE A 39 -1.31 3.97 0.95
N VAL A 40 -1.97 2.84 0.71
CA VAL A 40 -1.58 1.91 -0.35
C VAL A 40 -2.83 1.53 -1.13
N LYS A 41 -2.73 1.53 -2.45
CA LYS A 41 -3.80 1.04 -3.32
C LYS A 41 -3.21 -0.04 -4.21
N VAL A 42 -3.88 -1.17 -4.29
CA VAL A 42 -3.55 -2.22 -5.25
C VAL A 42 -4.69 -2.28 -6.26
N GLN A 43 -4.41 -1.91 -7.48
CA GLN A 43 -5.41 -1.87 -8.54
C GLN A 43 -4.87 -2.62 -9.75
N GLU A 44 -5.59 -3.64 -10.16
CA GLU A 44 -5.15 -4.53 -11.22
C GLU A 44 -3.80 -5.14 -10.85
N GLU A 45 -2.76 -4.89 -11.63
CA GLU A 45 -1.43 -5.42 -11.35
C GLU A 45 -0.49 -4.32 -10.85
N GLU A 46 -1.04 -3.21 -10.39
CA GLU A 46 -0.26 -2.06 -10.02
C GLU A 46 -0.40 -1.74 -8.54
N ILE A 47 0.67 -1.25 -7.97
CA ILE A 47 0.70 -0.81 -6.57
C ILE A 47 0.97 0.68 -6.54
N TYR A 48 0.15 1.41 -5.78
CA TYR A 48 0.28 2.85 -5.63
C TYR A 48 0.48 3.17 -4.18
N LEU A 49 1.42 4.05 -3.89
CA LEU A 49 1.70 4.49 -2.53
C LEU A 49 1.46 5.98 -2.39
N LEU A 50 0.90 6.35 -1.25
CA LEU A 50 0.72 7.76 -0.92
C LEU A 50 2.08 8.36 -0.59
N ASN A 51 2.40 9.49 -1.23
CA ASN A 51 3.66 10.19 -0.96
C ASN A 51 3.45 11.31 0.06
N ASP A 52 4.51 12.04 0.36
CA ASP A 52 4.47 13.11 1.35
C ASP A 52 3.69 14.33 0.87
N GLN A 53 3.33 14.38 -0.39
CA GLN A 53 2.51 15.45 -0.96
C GLN A 53 1.03 15.09 -1.03
N GLY A 54 0.66 13.92 -0.50
CA GLY A 54 -0.72 13.49 -0.52
C GLY A 54 -1.19 12.91 -1.84
N LYS A 55 -0.26 12.51 -2.70
CA LYS A 55 -0.59 11.94 -4.00
C LYS A 55 -0.18 10.48 -4.06
N PHE A 56 -0.93 9.68 -4.81
CA PHE A 56 -0.62 8.28 -5.03
C PHE A 56 0.31 8.15 -6.22
N VAL A 57 1.43 7.45 -6.00
CA VAL A 57 2.45 7.26 -7.01
C VAL A 57 2.61 5.76 -7.25
N LYS A 58 2.61 5.37 -8.51
CA LYS A 58 2.82 3.98 -8.89
C LYS A 58 4.25 3.56 -8.55
N VAL A 59 4.39 2.35 -8.02
CA VAL A 59 5.71 1.82 -7.66
C VAL A 59 5.94 0.49 -8.34
N ASP A 60 7.22 0.18 -8.57
CA ASP A 60 7.63 -1.13 -9.03
C ASP A 60 7.29 -2.17 -7.98
N ASN A 61 6.85 -3.34 -8.43
CA ASN A 61 6.54 -4.42 -7.51
C ASN A 61 7.70 -5.39 -7.32
N LYS A 62 8.93 -4.93 -7.54
CA LYS A 62 10.10 -5.71 -7.17
C LYS A 62 10.16 -5.79 -5.66
N GLU A 63 10.41 -7.00 -5.16
CA GLU A 63 10.22 -7.29 -3.76
C GLU A 63 10.98 -6.36 -2.83
N GLN A 64 12.24 -6.09 -3.15
CA GLN A 64 13.08 -5.26 -2.30
C GLN A 64 12.64 -3.81 -2.31
N ASP A 65 12.30 -3.31 -3.47
CA ASP A 65 11.83 -1.92 -3.60
C ASP A 65 10.50 -1.73 -2.89
N ILE A 66 9.63 -2.72 -2.94
CA ILE A 66 8.34 -2.64 -2.28
C ILE A 66 8.53 -2.53 -0.77
N HIS A 67 9.41 -3.34 -0.19
CA HIS A 67 9.63 -3.30 1.24
C HIS A 67 10.07 -1.92 1.69
N ASP A 68 11.05 -1.36 1.03
CA ASP A 68 11.57 -0.06 1.39
C ASP A 68 10.53 1.04 1.20
N LYS A 69 9.81 1.00 0.10
CA LYS A 69 8.81 2.01 -0.19
C LYS A 69 7.62 1.92 0.75
N LEU A 70 7.18 0.72 1.08
CA LEU A 70 6.09 0.53 2.03
C LEU A 70 6.49 1.02 3.42
N LYS A 71 7.71 0.71 3.83
CA LYS A 71 8.22 1.16 5.11
C LYS A 71 8.27 2.67 5.18
N ASN A 72 8.76 3.31 4.13
CA ASN A 72 8.81 4.77 4.08
C ASN A 72 7.42 5.38 4.11
N ALA A 73 6.48 4.83 3.34
CA ALA A 73 5.12 5.34 3.33
C ALA A 73 4.45 5.18 4.69
N TYR A 74 4.67 4.04 5.34
CA TYR A 74 4.10 3.78 6.65
C TYR A 74 4.60 4.79 7.69
N ASN A 75 5.86 5.17 7.58
CA ASN A 75 6.49 6.05 8.55
C ASN A 75 6.35 7.54 8.23
N LEU A 76 5.71 7.87 7.13
CA LEU A 76 5.46 9.28 6.81
C LEU A 76 4.54 9.90 7.86
N PRO A 77 4.79 11.14 8.25
CA PRO A 77 3.87 11.84 9.13
C PRO A 77 2.52 11.96 8.44
N LEU A 78 1.46 11.55 9.12
CA LEU A 78 0.12 11.72 8.58
C LEU A 78 -0.28 13.16 8.78
N ILE A 79 -0.48 13.86 7.68
CA ILE A 79 -0.93 15.24 7.74
C ILE A 79 -2.44 15.21 7.82
N VAL A 80 -2.96 15.54 9.00
CA VAL A 80 -4.38 15.65 9.21
C VAL A 80 -4.74 17.12 9.08
N THR A 81 -5.43 17.42 8.03
CA THR A 81 -5.90 18.80 7.82
C THR A 81 -7.35 18.92 8.21
#